data_59d957848c18fe3376cd2a8ae230664f
#
_entry.id   59d957848c18fe3376cd2a8ae230664f
#
_cell.length_a   1.000
_cell.length_b   1.000
_cell.length_c   1.000
_cell.angle_alpha   90.00
_cell.angle_beta   90.00
_cell.angle_gamma   90.00
#
_symmetry.space_group_name_H-M   'P 1'
#
loop_
_entity.id
_entity.type
_entity.pdbx_description
1 polymer ?
#
loop_
_entity_poly.entity_id
_entity_poly.type
_entity_poly.pdbx_seq_one_letter_code
_entity_poly.pdbx_strand_id
1 'polypeptide(L)'
;MRSRQIMKVGCLIALWAAVAGCVNLNKSYPEKRSFVLEVSGDHETGSPRIGPILKIARFRVAPQFEGRELVVRTGEFQYDMHFYDVWLVAPGAMLGQQFYAWLSRAGQFQYVL
;
A
#
# COMPACT_ATOMS: atom_id res chain seq x y z
N MET A 1 -21.56 63.48 -2.93
CA MET A 1 -20.31 62.82 -3.36
C MET A 1 -19.71 61.88 -2.29
N ARG A 2 -19.79 62.19 -1.02
CA ARG A 2 -19.24 61.32 0.08
C ARG A 2 -19.91 59.95 0.20
N SER A 3 -21.21 59.84 0.03
CA SER A 3 -21.95 58.54 0.20
C SER A 3 -21.57 57.46 -0.84
N ARG A 4 -21.29 57.90 -2.07
CA ARG A 4 -20.85 56.99 -3.14
C ARG A 4 -19.45 56.41 -2.92
N GLN A 5 -18.59 57.19 -2.31
CA GLN A 5 -17.24 56.74 -1.94
C GLN A 5 -17.27 55.73 -0.80
N ILE A 6 -18.09 55.94 0.21
CA ILE A 6 -18.25 55.04 1.35
C ILE A 6 -18.82 53.68 0.88
N MET A 7 -19.76 53.72 -0.07
CA MET A 7 -20.34 52.51 -0.62
C MET A 7 -19.35 51.67 -1.46
N LYS A 8 -18.48 52.33 -2.22
CA LYS A 8 -17.41 51.65 -2.96
C LYS A 8 -16.36 51.01 -2.03
N VAL A 9 -15.97 51.68 -0.98
CA VAL A 9 -15.01 51.16 0.03
C VAL A 9 -15.61 49.98 0.78
N GLY A 10 -16.89 50.04 1.15
CA GLY A 10 -17.60 48.93 1.79
C GLY A 10 -17.67 47.70 0.91
N CYS A 11 -17.94 47.89 -0.39
CA CYS A 11 -17.99 46.78 -1.34
C CYS A 11 -16.63 46.11 -1.57
N LEU A 12 -15.54 46.88 -1.57
CA LEU A 12 -14.18 46.37 -1.70
C LEU A 12 -13.77 45.56 -0.46
N ILE A 13 -14.10 46.02 0.74
CA ILE A 13 -13.81 45.31 2.00
C ILE A 13 -14.60 43.99 2.05
N ALA A 14 -15.85 43.99 1.67
CA ALA A 14 -16.70 42.80 1.63
C ALA A 14 -16.15 41.75 0.62
N LEU A 15 -15.66 42.20 -0.54
CA LEU A 15 -15.06 41.32 -1.54
C LEU A 15 -13.74 40.69 -1.03
N TRP A 16 -12.91 41.45 -0.31
CA TRP A 16 -11.69 40.93 0.31
C TRP A 16 -11.97 39.91 1.44
N ALA A 17 -12.99 40.14 2.25
CA ALA A 17 -13.41 39.22 3.27
C ALA A 17 -13.94 37.90 2.73
N ALA A 18 -14.63 37.94 1.58
CA ALA A 18 -15.14 36.73 0.90
C ALA A 18 -14.02 35.83 0.33
N VAL A 19 -12.91 36.41 -0.11
CA VAL A 19 -11.76 35.67 -0.65
C VAL A 19 -10.93 35.00 0.48
N ALA A 20 -10.85 35.61 1.65
CA ALA A 20 -10.09 35.10 2.78
C ALA A 20 -10.76 33.87 3.46
N GLY A 21 -12.05 33.66 3.28
CA GLY A 21 -12.81 32.58 3.93
C GLY A 21 -12.70 31.19 3.33
N CYS A 22 -12.12 31.03 2.13
CA CYS A 22 -12.20 29.77 1.38
C CYS A 22 -10.95 28.90 1.42
N VAL A 23 -9.89 29.24 2.13
CA VAL A 23 -8.66 28.46 2.15
C VAL A 23 -8.49 27.76 3.51
N ASN A 24 -8.99 26.53 3.59
CA ASN A 24 -8.68 25.66 4.72
C ASN A 24 -7.32 24.99 4.48
N LEU A 25 -6.24 25.69 4.84
CA LEU A 25 -4.84 25.25 4.64
C LEU A 25 -4.39 24.15 5.63
N ASN A 26 -5.27 23.73 6.54
CA ASN A 26 -4.90 22.79 7.61
C ASN A 26 -5.45 21.39 7.39
N LYS A 27 -5.59 20.96 6.12
CA LYS A 27 -5.99 19.58 5.82
C LYS A 27 -4.75 18.69 5.91
N SER A 28 -4.55 18.06 7.08
CA SER A 28 -3.57 16.98 7.21
C SER A 28 -4.01 15.82 6.31
N TYR A 29 -3.19 15.52 5.30
CA TYR A 29 -3.41 14.31 4.49
C TYR A 29 -2.86 13.10 5.26
N PRO A 30 -3.55 11.95 5.21
CA PRO A 30 -3.03 10.72 5.80
C PRO A 30 -1.66 10.38 5.20
N GLU A 31 -0.73 9.99 6.05
CA GLU A 31 0.59 9.56 5.61
C GLU A 31 0.50 8.19 4.93
N LYS A 32 1.23 8.03 3.83
CA LYS A 32 1.26 6.76 3.09
C LYS A 32 2.11 5.74 3.85
N ARG A 33 1.52 4.59 4.18
CA ARG A 33 2.17 3.49 4.91
C ARG A 33 2.48 2.36 3.96
N SER A 34 3.69 1.80 4.07
CA SER A 34 4.12 0.66 3.27
C SER A 34 4.31 -0.56 4.15
N PHE A 35 3.77 -1.69 3.72
CA PHE A 35 3.80 -2.95 4.44
C PHE A 35 4.64 -3.98 3.70
N VAL A 36 5.29 -4.86 4.45
CA VAL A 36 6.05 -6.00 3.94
C VAL A 36 5.46 -7.26 4.57
N LEU A 37 5.35 -8.31 3.78
CA LEU A 37 5.03 -9.65 4.27
C LEU A 37 6.33 -10.35 4.64
N GLU A 38 6.45 -10.78 5.89
CA GLU A 38 7.54 -11.60 6.37
C GLU A 38 6.98 -12.89 6.95
N VAL A 39 7.48 -14.02 6.47
CA VAL A 39 7.11 -15.34 6.97
C VAL A 39 8.23 -15.82 7.89
N SER A 40 7.98 -15.76 9.19
CA SER A 40 8.86 -16.35 10.20
C SER A 40 8.47 -17.80 10.42
N GLY A 41 9.41 -18.69 10.28
CA GLY A 41 9.24 -20.12 10.57
C GLY A 41 10.53 -20.67 11.16
N ASP A 42 10.42 -21.35 12.30
CA ASP A 42 11.51 -22.11 12.88
C ASP A 42 11.72 -23.35 12.01
N HIS A 43 12.83 -23.39 11.29
CA HIS A 43 13.27 -24.58 10.59
C HIS A 43 14.53 -25.10 11.29
N GLU A 44 14.49 -26.35 11.73
CA GLU A 44 15.67 -27.03 12.19
C GLU A 44 16.71 -27.10 11.05
N THR A 45 17.72 -26.27 11.15
CA THR A 45 18.86 -26.23 10.27
C THR A 45 19.75 -27.39 10.63
N GLY A 46 19.72 -28.49 9.88
CA GLY A 46 20.65 -29.58 10.19
C GLY A 46 20.58 -30.86 9.37
N SER A 47 19.56 -31.07 8.58
CA SER A 47 19.50 -32.28 7.74
C SER A 47 20.33 -32.12 6.47
N PRO A 48 21.12 -33.15 6.07
CA PRO A 48 21.80 -33.14 4.79
C PRO A 48 20.78 -32.95 3.67
N ARG A 49 21.05 -32.03 2.75
CA ARG A 49 20.17 -31.75 1.61
C ARG A 49 20.22 -32.90 0.59
N ILE A 50 19.50 -33.97 0.91
CA ILE A 50 19.35 -35.14 0.07
C ILE A 50 17.92 -35.15 -0.47
N GLY A 51 17.74 -34.84 -1.74
CA GLY A 51 16.39 -34.79 -2.31
C GLY A 51 16.41 -34.37 -3.78
N PRO A 52 15.25 -34.31 -4.40
CA PRO A 52 15.11 -33.83 -5.77
C PRO A 52 15.42 -32.32 -5.89
N ILE A 53 15.71 -31.90 -7.10
CA ILE A 53 15.79 -30.48 -7.45
C ILE A 53 14.38 -29.95 -7.65
N LEU A 54 14.02 -28.89 -6.94
CA LEU A 54 12.72 -28.23 -7.09
C LEU A 54 12.90 -26.96 -7.92
N LYS A 55 12.14 -26.85 -9.00
CA LYS A 55 12.01 -25.62 -9.77
C LYS A 55 10.70 -24.94 -9.45
N ILE A 56 10.76 -23.72 -8.92
CA ILE A 56 9.58 -22.95 -8.60
C ILE A 56 9.14 -22.15 -9.83
N ALA A 57 7.89 -22.36 -10.25
CA ALA A 57 7.28 -21.53 -11.26
C ALA A 57 6.90 -20.16 -10.66
N ARG A 58 6.64 -19.16 -11.54
CA ARG A 58 6.21 -17.83 -11.12
C ARG A 58 4.96 -17.91 -10.25
N PHE A 59 4.99 -17.29 -9.10
CA PHE A 59 3.79 -17.05 -8.29
C PHE A 59 2.84 -16.13 -9.05
N ARG A 60 1.59 -16.55 -9.13
CA ARG A 60 0.50 -15.73 -9.66
C ARG A 60 -0.51 -15.51 -8.55
N VAL A 61 -0.93 -14.28 -8.39
CA VAL A 61 -2.05 -13.89 -7.54
C VAL A 61 -3.26 -13.59 -8.43
N ALA A 62 -4.44 -13.59 -7.85
CA ALA A 62 -5.63 -13.21 -8.61
C ALA A 62 -5.50 -11.74 -9.07
N PRO A 63 -6.01 -11.38 -10.27
CA PRO A 63 -5.79 -10.05 -10.87
C PRO A 63 -6.11 -8.87 -9.96
N GLN A 64 -7.14 -9.00 -9.12
CA GLN A 64 -7.53 -7.96 -8.16
C GLN A 64 -6.48 -7.71 -7.06
N PHE A 65 -5.50 -8.60 -6.88
CA PHE A 65 -4.42 -8.49 -5.89
C PHE A 65 -3.03 -8.33 -6.53
N GLU A 66 -2.95 -8.09 -7.84
CA GLU A 66 -1.66 -7.90 -8.53
C GLU A 66 -1.04 -6.54 -8.22
N GLY A 67 -1.86 -5.55 -7.85
CA GLY A 67 -1.42 -4.21 -7.47
C GLY A 67 -0.69 -4.16 -6.14
N ARG A 68 -0.23 -2.97 -5.79
CA ARG A 68 0.41 -2.69 -4.50
C ARG A 68 -0.56 -2.16 -3.45
N GLU A 69 -1.77 -1.84 -3.83
CA GLU A 69 -2.83 -1.37 -2.94
C GLU A 69 -3.22 -2.50 -1.97
N LEU A 70 -3.40 -2.15 -0.70
CA LEU A 70 -3.93 -3.09 0.27
C LEU A 70 -5.42 -3.26 -0.01
N VAL A 71 -5.80 -4.45 -0.49
CA VAL A 71 -7.18 -4.80 -0.79
C VAL A 71 -7.75 -5.60 0.37
N VAL A 72 -8.82 -5.10 0.99
CA VAL A 72 -9.49 -5.74 2.12
C VAL A 72 -10.90 -6.13 1.71
N ARG A 73 -11.29 -7.36 2.01
CA ARG A 73 -12.67 -7.81 1.80
C ARG A 73 -13.54 -7.27 2.93
N THR A 74 -14.55 -6.47 2.60
CA THR A 74 -15.46 -5.84 3.55
C THR A 74 -16.87 -6.44 3.53
N GLY A 75 -17.17 -7.29 2.55
CA GLY A 75 -18.46 -7.97 2.42
C GLY A 75 -18.36 -9.22 1.55
N GLU A 76 -19.49 -9.85 1.29
CA GLU A 76 -19.51 -11.08 0.48
C GLU A 76 -18.99 -10.85 -0.94
N PHE A 77 -19.36 -9.73 -1.54
CA PHE A 77 -18.95 -9.31 -2.89
C PHE A 77 -18.28 -7.93 -2.91
N GLN A 78 -17.87 -7.42 -1.73
CA GLN A 78 -17.32 -6.08 -1.59
C GLN A 78 -15.87 -6.11 -1.15
N TYR A 79 -15.05 -5.33 -1.86
CA TYR A 79 -13.64 -5.11 -1.55
C TYR A 79 -13.37 -3.61 -1.46
N ASP A 80 -12.52 -3.23 -0.52
CA ASP A 80 -12.03 -1.88 -0.35
C ASP A 80 -10.53 -1.82 -0.67
N MET A 81 -10.13 -0.83 -1.45
CA MET A 81 -8.74 -0.60 -1.83
C MET A 81 -8.20 0.61 -1.08
N HIS A 82 -7.21 0.39 -0.25
CA HIS A 82 -6.63 1.43 0.57
C HIS A 82 -5.58 2.22 -0.23
N PHE A 83 -5.87 3.49 -0.48
CA PHE A 83 -4.94 4.36 -1.23
C PHE A 83 -3.67 4.70 -0.44
N TYR A 84 -3.77 4.82 0.87
CA TYR A 84 -2.65 5.20 1.75
C TYR A 84 -1.91 4.01 2.36
N ASP A 85 -2.50 2.82 2.32
CA ASP A 85 -1.90 1.59 2.80
C ASP A 85 -1.53 0.72 1.60
N VAL A 86 -0.24 0.51 1.39
CA VAL A 86 0.24 -0.20 0.21
C VAL A 86 1.30 -1.24 0.59
N TRP A 87 1.40 -2.28 -0.20
CA TRP A 87 2.53 -3.19 -0.14
C TRP A 87 3.79 -2.50 -0.66
N LEU A 88 4.93 -2.69 0.00
CA LEU A 88 6.22 -2.18 -0.46
C LEU A 88 6.59 -2.74 -1.84
N VAL A 89 6.30 -4.02 -2.04
CA VAL A 89 6.45 -4.76 -3.29
C VAL A 89 5.13 -5.47 -3.59
N ALA A 90 4.82 -5.74 -4.86
CA ALA A 90 3.61 -6.46 -5.24
C ALA A 90 3.51 -7.83 -4.53
N PRO A 91 2.34 -8.22 -4.01
CA PRO A 91 2.16 -9.43 -3.19
C PRO A 91 2.68 -10.70 -3.82
N GLY A 92 2.46 -10.89 -5.13
CA GLY A 92 2.95 -12.07 -5.84
C GLY A 92 4.48 -12.21 -5.82
N ALA A 93 5.21 -11.10 -5.91
CA ALA A 93 6.67 -11.10 -5.84
C ALA A 93 7.16 -11.38 -4.40
N MET A 94 6.53 -10.75 -3.39
CA MET A 94 6.87 -11.00 -1.98
C MET A 94 6.61 -12.46 -1.60
N LEU A 95 5.45 -12.99 -1.92
CA LEU A 95 5.09 -14.38 -1.64
C LEU A 95 6.06 -15.35 -2.33
N GLY A 96 6.38 -15.12 -3.60
CA GLY A 96 7.34 -15.93 -4.33
C GLY A 96 8.72 -15.96 -3.66
N GLN A 97 9.23 -14.79 -3.25
CA GLN A 97 10.51 -14.67 -2.57
C GLN A 97 10.51 -15.35 -1.20
N GLN A 98 9.46 -15.15 -0.40
CA GLN A 98 9.33 -15.77 0.91
C GLN A 98 9.20 -17.30 0.82
N PHE A 99 8.43 -17.78 -0.15
CA PHE A 99 8.25 -19.21 -0.39
C PHE A 99 9.55 -19.88 -0.87
N TYR A 100 10.29 -19.23 -1.77
CA TYR A 100 11.62 -19.69 -2.18
C TYR A 100 12.56 -19.80 -0.98
N ALA A 101 12.63 -18.75 -0.17
CA ALA A 101 13.49 -18.73 1.01
C ALA A 101 13.08 -19.79 2.04
N TRP A 102 11.79 -20.03 2.23
CA TRP A 102 11.27 -21.05 3.12
C TRP A 102 11.63 -22.45 2.63
N LEU A 103 11.38 -22.79 1.37
CA LEU A 103 11.72 -24.09 0.80
C LEU A 103 13.23 -24.37 0.80
N SER A 104 14.04 -23.35 0.53
CA SER A 104 15.49 -23.46 0.54
C SER A 104 16.03 -23.78 1.94
N ARG A 105 15.33 -23.36 3.00
CA ARG A 105 15.69 -23.64 4.39
C ARG A 105 15.12 -24.97 4.92
N ALA A 106 14.02 -25.43 4.33
CA ALA A 106 13.32 -26.65 4.79
C ALA A 106 14.15 -27.94 4.65
N GLY A 107 15.26 -27.94 3.91
CA GLY A 107 16.17 -29.08 3.81
C GLY A 107 15.66 -30.28 3.01
N GLN A 108 14.42 -30.24 2.52
CA GLN A 108 13.79 -31.34 1.80
C GLN A 108 14.25 -31.48 0.34
N PHE A 109 14.89 -30.44 -0.18
CA PHE A 109 15.34 -30.38 -1.57
C PHE A 109 16.84 -30.16 -1.64
N GLN A 110 17.50 -30.80 -2.62
CA GLN A 110 18.93 -30.60 -2.86
C GLN A 110 19.19 -29.16 -3.32
N TYR A 111 18.40 -28.69 -4.27
CA TYR A 111 18.40 -27.31 -4.75
C TYR A 111 16.98 -26.83 -5.00
N VAL A 112 16.74 -25.54 -4.79
CA VAL A 112 15.52 -24.82 -5.14
C VAL A 112 15.91 -23.75 -6.15
N LEU A 113 15.28 -23.78 -7.34
CA LEU A 113 15.57 -22.90 -8.48
C LEU A 113 14.36 -22.05 -8.87
#